data_8dacf22d75c92439b1beb6d78cf593ba
#
_entry.id   8dacf22d75c92439b1beb6d78cf593ba
#
_cell.length_a   1.000
_cell.length_b   1.000
_cell.length_c   1.000
_cell.angle_alpha   90.00
_cell.angle_beta   90.00
_cell.angle_gamma   90.00
#
_symmetry.space_group_name_H-M   'P 1'
#
loop_
_entity.id
_entity.type
_entity.pdbx_description
1 polymer ?
#
loop_
_entity_poly.entity_id
_entity_poly.type
_entity_poly.pdbx_seq_one_letter_code
_entity_poly.pdbx_strand_id
1 'polypeptide(L)'
;MAAKTQYEVPTWKQIYGMLFNQAHKIQGDGYKPDIIVGIARGGLVPSRVLADLLETRDFAIITIEYYCGINQTKQEPILKQCLHTQLTDKKVLLVDDVSDGGRSLQLAKKHLEEQCAKEIKIATLYCKPGTITKPDYFEKETSHWIVFPWEARETMTRIMQRAEGKRAMGKEVTNLVRAGLPKQLAEKLLKDSGWSQ
;
A
#
# COMPACT_ATOMS: atom_id res chain seq x y z
N MET A 1 -22.57 18.65 3.18
CA MET A 1 -21.18 19.12 2.93
C MET A 1 -20.31 17.88 2.85
N ALA A 2 -19.62 17.62 1.72
CA ALA A 2 -18.67 16.52 1.64
C ALA A 2 -17.54 16.74 2.65
N ALA A 3 -17.21 15.72 3.45
CA ALA A 3 -16.12 15.79 4.41
C ALA A 3 -14.83 16.15 3.68
N LYS A 4 -14.07 17.10 4.21
CA LYS A 4 -12.79 17.55 3.64
C LYS A 4 -11.81 16.37 3.70
N THR A 5 -11.31 15.91 2.56
CA THR A 5 -10.29 14.87 2.50
C THR A 5 -9.05 15.34 3.25
N GLN A 6 -8.63 14.57 4.25
CA GLN A 6 -7.37 14.78 4.96
C GLN A 6 -6.31 13.89 4.35
N TYR A 7 -5.13 14.44 4.13
CA TYR A 7 -4.00 13.74 3.52
C TYR A 7 -2.89 13.49 4.52
N GLU A 8 -2.20 12.39 4.33
CA GLU A 8 -0.94 12.06 4.96
C GLU A 8 0.08 11.75 3.87
N VAL A 9 1.19 12.49 3.86
CA VAL A 9 2.21 12.42 2.80
C VAL A 9 3.55 12.09 3.43
N PRO A 10 3.85 10.80 3.68
CA PRO A 10 5.12 10.40 4.26
C PRO A 10 6.27 10.62 3.27
N THR A 11 7.42 11.03 3.79
CA THR A 11 8.66 11.13 3.03
C THR A 11 9.35 9.77 2.91
N TRP A 12 10.25 9.60 1.93
CA TRP A 12 11.10 8.41 1.80
C TRP A 12 11.85 8.07 3.10
N LYS A 13 12.36 9.10 3.81
CA LYS A 13 13.05 8.93 5.09
C LYS A 13 12.13 8.35 6.17
N GLN A 14 10.88 8.84 6.24
CA GLN A 14 9.90 8.32 7.18
C GLN A 14 9.50 6.88 6.83
N ILE A 15 9.28 6.57 5.54
CA ILE A 15 8.98 5.21 5.08
C ILE A 15 10.11 4.25 5.46
N TYR A 16 11.36 4.61 5.17
CA TYR A 16 12.49 3.75 5.52
C TYR A 16 12.60 3.56 7.04
N GLY A 17 12.39 4.62 7.84
CA GLY A 17 12.37 4.52 9.30
C GLY A 17 11.26 3.59 9.83
N MET A 18 10.06 3.66 9.24
CA MET A 18 8.97 2.74 9.57
C MET A 18 9.34 1.28 9.28
N LEU A 19 9.90 1.01 8.08
CA LEU A 19 10.30 -0.34 7.68
C LEU A 19 11.44 -0.88 8.56
N PHE A 20 12.38 -0.02 8.94
CA PHE A 20 13.45 -0.37 9.86
C PHE A 20 12.91 -0.77 11.24
N ASN A 21 11.99 0.02 11.81
CA ASN A 21 11.33 -0.31 13.07
C ASN A 21 10.52 -1.61 12.96
N GLN A 22 9.82 -1.80 11.84
CA GLN A 22 9.02 -2.99 11.59
C GLN A 22 9.90 -4.25 11.50
N ALA A 23 11.04 -4.17 10.82
CA ALA A 23 12.00 -5.28 10.77
C ALA A 23 12.51 -5.66 12.18
N HIS A 24 12.79 -4.68 13.04
CA HIS A 24 13.17 -4.94 14.42
C HIS A 24 12.05 -5.60 15.25
N LYS A 25 10.79 -5.19 15.05
CA LYS A 25 9.64 -5.85 15.70
C LYS A 25 9.51 -7.30 15.26
N ILE A 26 9.60 -7.57 13.95
CA ILE A 26 9.53 -8.92 13.39
C ILE A 26 10.64 -9.80 13.95
N GLN A 27 11.88 -9.29 14.00
CA GLN A 27 13.03 -10.00 14.58
C GLN A 27 12.87 -10.19 16.09
N GLY A 28 12.38 -9.17 16.81
CA GLY A 28 12.14 -9.21 18.25
C GLY A 28 11.10 -10.26 18.65
N ASP A 29 10.09 -10.51 17.81
CA ASP A 29 9.09 -11.57 17.97
C ASP A 29 9.64 -12.97 17.62
N GLY A 30 10.90 -13.07 17.21
CA GLY A 30 11.51 -14.33 16.79
C GLY A 30 10.94 -14.87 15.46
N TYR A 31 10.20 -14.04 14.72
CA TYR A 31 9.68 -14.45 13.41
C TYR A 31 10.74 -14.28 12.33
N LYS A 32 11.14 -15.39 11.74
CA LYS A 32 12.09 -15.42 10.62
C LYS A 32 11.36 -15.97 9.40
N PRO A 33 10.98 -15.11 8.45
CA PRO A 33 10.31 -15.55 7.23
C PRO A 33 11.29 -16.29 6.31
N ASP A 34 10.84 -17.40 5.73
CA ASP A 34 11.57 -18.12 4.70
C ASP A 34 11.41 -17.45 3.34
N ILE A 35 10.28 -16.75 3.14
CA ILE A 35 9.97 -15.99 1.91
C ILE A 35 9.17 -14.75 2.24
N ILE A 36 9.42 -13.67 1.49
CA ILE A 36 8.59 -12.46 1.51
C ILE A 36 7.76 -12.42 0.22
N VAL A 37 6.44 -12.24 0.40
CA VAL A 37 5.50 -12.09 -0.72
C VAL A 37 4.90 -10.69 -0.68
N GLY A 38 5.20 -9.87 -1.69
CA GLY A 38 4.63 -8.53 -1.82
C GLY A 38 3.35 -8.53 -2.66
N ILE A 39 2.37 -7.70 -2.27
CA ILE A 39 1.19 -7.45 -3.11
C ILE A 39 1.49 -6.27 -4.03
N ALA A 40 1.50 -6.51 -5.34
CA ALA A 40 1.66 -5.43 -6.30
C ALA A 40 0.33 -4.66 -6.45
N ARG A 41 0.41 -3.31 -6.51
CA ARG A 41 1.64 -2.50 -6.68
C ARG A 41 2.18 -1.91 -5.36
N GLY A 42 1.30 -1.63 -4.39
CA GLY A 42 1.65 -0.92 -3.17
C GLY A 42 2.76 -1.59 -2.35
N GLY A 43 2.66 -2.91 -2.20
CA GLY A 43 3.60 -3.72 -1.45
C GLY A 43 5.00 -3.91 -2.07
N LEU A 44 5.23 -3.48 -3.33
CA LEU A 44 6.52 -3.69 -4.01
C LEU A 44 7.70 -3.05 -3.27
N VAL A 45 7.56 -1.79 -2.88
CA VAL A 45 8.63 -1.05 -2.21
C VAL A 45 8.86 -1.56 -0.78
N PRO A 46 7.82 -1.65 0.08
CA PRO A 46 8.02 -2.12 1.44
C PRO A 46 8.53 -3.57 1.49
N SER A 47 8.05 -4.46 0.63
CA SER A 47 8.52 -5.85 0.62
C SER A 47 9.99 -5.97 0.20
N ARG A 48 10.47 -5.18 -0.79
CA ARG A 48 11.89 -5.19 -1.17
C ARG A 48 12.79 -4.68 -0.04
N VAL A 49 12.36 -3.64 0.67
CA VAL A 49 13.14 -3.09 1.78
C VAL A 49 13.15 -4.06 2.97
N LEU A 50 12.00 -4.66 3.31
CA LEU A 50 11.94 -5.67 4.38
C LEU A 50 12.78 -6.91 4.04
N ALA A 51 12.82 -7.34 2.78
CA ALA A 51 13.66 -8.46 2.35
C ALA A 51 15.16 -8.20 2.62
N ASP A 52 15.60 -6.96 2.41
CA ASP A 52 16.95 -6.53 2.72
C ASP A 52 17.20 -6.51 4.24
N LEU A 53 16.35 -5.84 5.00
CA LEU A 53 16.49 -5.66 6.44
C LEU A 53 16.35 -6.97 7.26
N LEU A 54 15.58 -7.93 6.76
CA LEU A 54 15.38 -9.25 7.37
C LEU A 54 16.33 -10.32 6.81
N GLU A 55 17.21 -9.94 5.87
CA GLU A 55 18.14 -10.85 5.18
C GLU A 55 17.43 -12.06 4.53
N THR A 56 16.17 -11.87 4.10
CA THR A 56 15.38 -12.91 3.46
C THR A 56 15.63 -12.88 1.96
N ARG A 57 16.19 -13.98 1.41
CA ARG A 57 16.56 -14.07 -0.02
C ARG A 57 15.39 -14.44 -0.91
N ASP A 58 14.52 -15.34 -0.45
CA ASP A 58 13.36 -15.78 -1.22
C ASP A 58 12.32 -14.65 -1.26
N PHE A 59 11.96 -14.24 -2.46
CA PHE A 59 11.09 -13.10 -2.70
C PHE A 59 10.15 -13.38 -3.85
N ALA A 60 8.87 -13.06 -3.68
CA ALA A 60 7.85 -13.20 -4.72
C ALA A 60 6.86 -12.03 -4.71
N ILE A 61 6.16 -11.87 -5.83
CA ILE A 61 5.11 -10.86 -6.00
C ILE A 61 3.84 -11.55 -6.49
N ILE A 62 2.72 -11.16 -5.91
CA ILE A 62 1.39 -11.44 -6.42
C ILE A 62 0.72 -10.13 -6.82
N THR A 63 -0.17 -10.16 -7.81
CA THR A 63 -0.89 -8.96 -8.24
C THR A 63 -2.38 -9.11 -7.95
N ILE A 64 -2.92 -8.15 -7.19
CA ILE A 64 -4.35 -8.06 -6.89
C ILE A 64 -4.89 -6.75 -7.44
N GLU A 65 -5.97 -6.84 -8.20
CA GLU A 65 -6.69 -5.70 -8.75
C GLU A 65 -8.14 -5.71 -8.31
N TYR A 66 -8.73 -4.53 -8.20
CA TYR A 66 -10.17 -4.40 -7.96
C TYR A 66 -10.91 -4.31 -9.27
N TYR A 67 -11.83 -5.21 -9.48
CA TYR A 67 -12.68 -5.25 -10.67
C TYR A 67 -14.11 -4.83 -10.33
N CYS A 68 -14.66 -3.97 -11.19
CA CYS A 68 -16.09 -3.63 -11.15
C CYS A 68 -16.78 -4.43 -12.24
N GLY A 69 -17.52 -5.47 -11.89
CA GLY A 69 -18.28 -6.28 -12.85
C GLY A 69 -19.40 -5.46 -13.50
N ILE A 70 -19.86 -5.90 -14.68
CA ILE A 70 -21.03 -5.31 -15.35
C ILE A 70 -22.23 -5.45 -14.38
N ASN A 71 -22.86 -4.34 -14.02
CA ASN A 71 -23.97 -4.26 -13.06
C ASN A 71 -23.62 -4.50 -11.57
N GLN A 72 -22.33 -4.44 -11.18
CA GLN A 72 -21.92 -4.50 -9.78
C GLN A 72 -21.51 -3.10 -9.27
N THR A 73 -22.07 -2.71 -8.12
CA THR A 73 -21.73 -1.46 -7.45
C THR A 73 -20.53 -1.58 -6.51
N LYS A 74 -20.15 -2.81 -6.16
CA LYS A 74 -18.99 -3.10 -5.28
C LYS A 74 -17.84 -3.64 -6.11
N GLN A 75 -16.67 -3.05 -5.91
CA GLN A 75 -15.42 -3.58 -6.42
C GLN A 75 -14.98 -4.78 -5.57
N GLU A 76 -14.72 -5.90 -6.21
CA GLU A 76 -14.15 -7.08 -5.53
C GLU A 76 -12.69 -7.28 -5.97
N PRO A 77 -11.80 -7.67 -5.03
CA PRO A 77 -10.42 -7.96 -5.38
C PRO A 77 -10.33 -9.27 -6.15
N ILE A 78 -9.54 -9.27 -7.22
CA ILE A 78 -9.21 -10.45 -8.01
C ILE A 78 -7.70 -10.65 -8.09
N LEU A 79 -7.28 -11.89 -7.98
CA LEU A 79 -5.87 -12.27 -8.11
C LEU A 79 -5.53 -12.39 -9.60
N LYS A 80 -4.76 -11.42 -10.12
CA LYS A 80 -4.34 -11.35 -11.53
C LYS A 80 -3.09 -12.15 -11.81
N GLN A 81 -2.15 -12.11 -10.88
CA GLN A 81 -0.92 -12.89 -10.95
C GLN A 81 -0.77 -13.68 -9.67
N CYS A 82 -0.86 -14.99 -9.82
CA CYS A 82 -0.72 -15.95 -8.73
C CYS A 82 0.74 -16.27 -8.43
N LEU A 83 0.99 -16.74 -7.23
CA LEU A 83 2.22 -17.43 -6.92
C LEU A 83 2.08 -18.89 -7.36
N HIS A 84 3.01 -19.37 -8.19
CA HIS A 84 3.03 -20.76 -8.66
C HIS A 84 4.02 -21.65 -7.91
N THR A 85 4.67 -21.11 -6.87
CA THR A 85 5.65 -21.84 -6.06
C THR A 85 4.94 -22.42 -4.85
N GLN A 86 5.11 -23.72 -4.60
CA GLN A 86 4.63 -24.35 -3.37
C GLN A 86 5.33 -23.73 -2.15
N LEU A 87 4.56 -23.47 -1.12
CA LEU A 87 5.01 -22.87 0.13
C LEU A 87 5.03 -23.86 1.29
N THR A 88 5.00 -25.17 0.98
CA THR A 88 4.98 -26.24 1.98
C THR A 88 6.10 -26.02 3.01
N ASP A 89 5.72 -26.04 4.28
CA ASP A 89 6.58 -25.80 5.45
C ASP A 89 7.25 -24.43 5.53
N LYS A 90 6.98 -23.49 4.61
CA LYS A 90 7.56 -22.15 4.64
C LYS A 90 6.76 -21.18 5.51
N LYS A 91 7.49 -20.35 6.26
CA LYS A 91 6.97 -19.16 6.93
C LYS A 91 6.96 -18.00 5.94
N VAL A 92 5.82 -17.38 5.73
CA VAL A 92 5.61 -16.32 4.74
C VAL A 92 5.35 -14.99 5.42
N LEU A 93 6.10 -13.96 5.05
CA LEU A 93 5.75 -12.58 5.35
C LEU A 93 5.03 -11.97 4.16
N LEU A 94 3.71 -11.80 4.28
CA LEU A 94 2.88 -11.11 3.28
C LEU A 94 2.96 -9.60 3.52
N VAL A 95 3.32 -8.83 2.50
CA VAL A 95 3.59 -7.40 2.63
C VAL A 95 2.76 -6.56 1.67
N ASP A 96 2.12 -5.52 2.21
CA ASP A 96 1.49 -4.45 1.43
C ASP A 96 1.86 -3.08 2.04
N ASP A 97 1.48 -1.98 1.40
CA ASP A 97 1.71 -0.63 1.93
C ASP A 97 0.66 -0.22 2.97
N VAL A 98 -0.59 -0.59 2.77
CA VAL A 98 -1.70 -0.26 3.67
C VAL A 98 -2.75 -1.36 3.72
N SER A 99 -3.24 -1.64 4.92
CA SER A 99 -4.50 -2.35 5.11
C SER A 99 -5.65 -1.33 5.15
N ASP A 100 -6.26 -1.07 4.00
CA ASP A 100 -7.42 -0.16 3.91
C ASP A 100 -8.71 -0.92 4.29
N GLY A 101 -9.45 -1.49 3.33
CA GLY A 101 -10.58 -2.37 3.62
C GLY A 101 -10.18 -3.79 4.06
N GLY A 102 -8.92 -4.18 3.81
CA GLY A 102 -8.35 -5.48 4.17
C GLY A 102 -8.70 -6.64 3.23
N ARG A 103 -9.52 -6.41 2.20
CA ARG A 103 -9.98 -7.48 1.28
C ARG A 103 -8.85 -8.04 0.42
N SER A 104 -7.92 -7.20 -0.04
CA SER A 104 -6.74 -7.66 -0.79
C SER A 104 -5.87 -8.58 0.06
N LEU A 105 -5.61 -8.18 1.30
CA LEU A 105 -4.85 -8.99 2.26
C LEU A 105 -5.55 -10.33 2.55
N GLN A 106 -6.87 -10.31 2.71
CA GLN A 106 -7.67 -11.52 2.93
C GLN A 106 -7.55 -12.48 1.74
N LEU A 107 -7.72 -11.97 0.51
CA LEU A 107 -7.58 -12.77 -0.70
C LEU A 107 -6.16 -13.32 -0.88
N ALA A 108 -5.14 -12.47 -0.66
CA ALA A 108 -3.75 -12.89 -0.72
C ALA A 108 -3.44 -13.98 0.31
N LYS A 109 -3.84 -13.79 1.56
CA LYS A 109 -3.64 -14.77 2.63
C LYS A 109 -4.26 -16.12 2.28
N LYS A 110 -5.53 -16.12 1.84
CA LYS A 110 -6.21 -17.33 1.39
C LYS A 110 -5.45 -18.05 0.28
N HIS A 111 -4.96 -17.31 -0.73
CA HIS A 111 -4.16 -17.88 -1.81
C HIS A 111 -2.87 -18.53 -1.30
N LEU A 112 -2.17 -17.91 -0.35
CA LEU A 112 -0.95 -18.47 0.22
C LEU A 112 -1.23 -19.70 1.10
N GLU A 113 -2.37 -19.76 1.79
CA GLU A 113 -2.84 -20.93 2.53
C GLU A 113 -3.12 -22.10 1.58
N GLU A 114 -3.73 -21.84 0.41
CA GLU A 114 -3.96 -22.81 -0.66
C GLU A 114 -2.64 -23.36 -1.26
N GLN A 115 -1.53 -22.59 -1.17
CA GLN A 115 -0.17 -23.04 -1.53
C GLN A 115 0.55 -23.78 -0.39
N CYS A 116 -0.18 -24.16 0.68
CA CYS A 116 0.32 -24.93 1.83
C CYS A 116 1.39 -24.18 2.65
N ALA A 117 1.32 -22.86 2.76
CA ALA A 117 2.18 -22.10 3.66
C ALA A 117 2.01 -22.57 5.11
N LYS A 118 3.13 -22.77 5.81
CA LYS A 118 3.14 -23.24 7.22
C LYS A 118 2.62 -22.17 8.18
N GLU A 119 3.04 -20.95 7.97
CA GLU A 119 2.68 -19.79 8.78
C GLU A 119 2.70 -18.55 7.92
N ILE A 120 1.69 -17.68 8.05
CA ILE A 120 1.60 -16.42 7.31
C ILE A 120 1.43 -15.30 8.32
N LYS A 121 2.37 -14.37 8.34
CA LYS A 121 2.23 -13.08 9.01
C LYS A 121 2.13 -11.96 8.01
N ILE A 122 1.37 -10.92 8.35
CA ILE A 122 1.06 -9.80 7.48
C ILE A 122 1.76 -8.55 8.02
N ALA A 123 2.45 -7.82 7.14
CA ALA A 123 3.09 -6.55 7.44
C ALA A 123 2.59 -5.46 6.49
N THR A 124 2.21 -4.31 7.05
CA THR A 124 1.88 -3.10 6.27
C THR A 124 2.49 -1.86 6.95
N LEU A 125 2.73 -0.80 6.21
CA LEU A 125 3.17 0.46 6.82
C LEU A 125 2.04 1.11 7.61
N TYR A 126 0.84 1.11 7.04
CA TYR A 126 -0.34 1.72 7.63
C TYR A 126 -1.48 0.72 7.77
N CYS A 127 -2.34 1.00 8.77
CA CYS A 127 -3.59 0.29 8.97
C CYS A 127 -4.73 1.31 9.06
N LYS A 128 -5.85 1.05 8.39
CA LYS A 128 -7.05 1.87 8.50
C LYS A 128 -7.96 1.37 9.63
N PRO A 129 -8.61 2.28 10.37
CA PRO A 129 -9.68 1.89 11.27
C PRO A 129 -10.78 1.13 10.53
N GLY A 130 -11.20 0.00 11.06
CA GLY A 130 -12.29 -0.80 10.48
C GLY A 130 -11.88 -1.74 9.34
N THR A 131 -10.57 -1.92 9.06
CA THR A 131 -10.12 -2.99 8.15
C THR A 131 -10.57 -4.36 8.64
N ILE A 132 -11.02 -5.23 7.72
CA ILE A 132 -11.41 -6.61 8.06
C ILE A 132 -10.23 -7.56 8.27
N THR A 133 -9.02 -7.15 7.81
CA THR A 133 -7.78 -7.91 7.97
C THR A 133 -6.73 -7.03 8.63
N LYS A 134 -6.66 -7.13 9.97
CA LYS A 134 -5.65 -6.41 10.72
C LYS A 134 -4.28 -7.06 10.52
N PRO A 135 -3.25 -6.30 10.08
CA PRO A 135 -1.90 -6.83 9.95
C PRO A 135 -1.29 -7.22 11.31
N ASP A 136 -0.42 -8.22 11.32
CA ASP A 136 0.37 -8.59 12.50
C ASP A 136 1.37 -7.47 12.85
N TYR A 137 1.93 -6.83 11.81
CA TYR A 137 2.87 -5.73 11.94
C TYR A 137 2.39 -4.53 11.13
N PHE A 138 2.24 -3.39 11.79
CA PHE A 138 2.02 -2.09 11.17
C PHE A 138 2.62 -0.98 12.02
N GLU A 139 2.93 0.16 11.41
CA GLU A 139 3.60 1.26 12.10
C GLU A 139 2.64 2.36 12.54
N LYS A 140 1.59 2.62 11.77
CA LYS A 140 0.68 3.71 12.04
C LYS A 140 -0.76 3.39 11.66
N GLU A 141 -1.70 3.77 12.53
CA GLU A 141 -3.12 3.79 12.21
C GLU A 141 -3.54 5.19 11.77
N THR A 142 -4.30 5.29 10.68
CA THR A 142 -4.80 6.56 10.17
C THR A 142 -6.09 6.40 9.36
N SER A 143 -7.00 7.36 9.48
CA SER A 143 -8.17 7.50 8.59
C SER A 143 -7.88 8.38 7.38
N HIS A 144 -6.73 9.06 7.33
CA HIS A 144 -6.36 9.98 6.26
C HIS A 144 -6.06 9.23 4.95
N TRP A 145 -6.23 9.90 3.81
CA TRP A 145 -5.73 9.38 2.54
C TRP A 145 -4.21 9.48 2.53
N ILE A 146 -3.54 8.33 2.44
CA ILE A 146 -2.09 8.28 2.39
C ILE A 146 -1.64 8.49 0.95
N VAL A 147 -0.64 9.32 0.75
CA VAL A 147 -0.01 9.56 -0.55
C VAL A 147 1.45 9.12 -0.44
N PHE A 148 1.68 7.89 -0.80
CA PHE A 148 3.03 7.34 -0.74
C PHE A 148 3.96 8.00 -1.77
N PRO A 149 5.29 8.05 -1.50
CA PRO A 149 6.24 8.69 -2.42
C PRO A 149 6.27 8.08 -3.83
N TRP A 150 5.94 6.79 -3.97
CA TRP A 150 5.90 6.06 -5.23
C TRP A 150 4.61 6.21 -6.04
N GLU A 151 3.56 6.84 -5.48
CA GLU A 151 2.25 7.00 -6.14
C GLU A 151 1.77 8.45 -6.25
N ALA A 152 2.67 9.43 -6.01
CA ALA A 152 2.32 10.85 -6.05
C ALA A 152 1.66 11.26 -7.38
N ARG A 153 2.14 10.74 -8.52
CA ARG A 153 1.56 10.98 -9.83
C ARG A 153 0.16 10.39 -9.96
N GLU A 154 -0.03 9.16 -9.53
CA GLU A 154 -1.34 8.49 -9.57
C GLU A 154 -2.37 9.22 -8.72
N THR A 155 -1.97 9.64 -7.52
CA THR A 155 -2.83 10.46 -6.64
C THR A 155 -3.23 11.77 -7.31
N MET A 156 -2.29 12.50 -7.93
CA MET A 156 -2.58 13.72 -8.67
C MET A 156 -3.58 13.46 -9.80
N THR A 157 -3.38 12.39 -10.58
CA THR A 157 -4.29 12.00 -11.67
C THR A 157 -5.71 11.71 -11.14
N ARG A 158 -5.84 10.97 -10.05
CA ARG A 158 -7.13 10.68 -9.41
C ARG A 158 -7.84 11.95 -8.90
N ILE A 159 -7.09 12.90 -8.34
CA ILE A 159 -7.64 14.18 -7.89
C ILE A 159 -8.14 14.99 -9.09
N MET A 160 -7.37 15.02 -10.19
CA MET A 160 -7.77 15.73 -11.41
C MET A 160 -9.07 15.16 -12.01
N GLN A 161 -9.23 13.84 -12.01
CA GLN A 161 -10.44 13.18 -12.51
C GLN A 161 -11.70 13.46 -11.66
N ARG A 162 -11.52 13.75 -10.36
CA ARG A 162 -12.61 14.00 -9.40
C ARG A 162 -12.91 15.48 -9.21
N ALA A 163 -11.97 16.37 -9.51
CA ALA A 163 -12.12 17.80 -9.25
C ALA A 163 -13.08 18.44 -10.26
N GLU A 164 -14.14 19.05 -9.75
CA GLU A 164 -15.08 19.84 -10.56
C GLU A 164 -14.53 21.25 -10.79
N GLY A 165 -13.62 21.37 -11.77
CA GLY A 165 -13.05 22.64 -12.23
C GLY A 165 -11.78 23.10 -11.50
N LYS A 166 -11.17 24.17 -12.05
CA LYS A 166 -9.86 24.70 -11.63
C LYS A 166 -9.78 25.07 -10.15
N ARG A 167 -10.83 25.65 -9.59
CA ARG A 167 -10.86 26.09 -8.18
C ARG A 167 -10.82 24.91 -7.19
N ALA A 168 -11.57 23.84 -7.49
CA ALA A 168 -11.58 22.63 -6.65
C ALA A 168 -10.23 21.94 -6.70
N MET A 169 -9.63 21.81 -7.88
CA MET A 169 -8.30 21.27 -8.07
C MET A 169 -7.22 22.06 -7.32
N GLY A 170 -7.19 23.38 -7.46
CA GLY A 170 -6.23 24.24 -6.76
C GLY A 170 -6.31 24.08 -5.23
N LYS A 171 -7.53 23.89 -4.69
CA LYS A 171 -7.74 23.64 -3.25
C LYS A 171 -7.16 22.30 -2.81
N GLU A 172 -7.38 21.25 -3.60
CA GLU A 172 -6.85 19.90 -3.29
C GLU A 172 -5.31 19.87 -3.37
N VAL A 173 -4.71 20.49 -4.38
CA VAL A 173 -3.26 20.62 -4.48
C VAL A 173 -2.68 21.39 -3.29
N THR A 174 -3.35 22.48 -2.87
CA THR A 174 -2.95 23.23 -1.68
C THR A 174 -3.00 22.36 -0.41
N ASN A 175 -4.02 21.51 -0.28
CA ASN A 175 -4.14 20.58 0.84
C ASN A 175 -3.02 19.53 0.83
N LEU A 176 -2.67 18.97 -0.34
CA LEU A 176 -1.55 18.03 -0.49
C LEU A 176 -0.21 18.66 -0.12
N VAL A 177 0.05 19.88 -0.59
CA VAL A 177 1.29 20.61 -0.26
C VAL A 177 1.37 20.89 1.25
N ARG A 178 0.25 21.29 1.89
CA ARG A 178 0.19 21.46 3.34
C ARG A 178 0.41 20.15 4.10
N ALA A 179 0.00 19.02 3.53
CA ALA A 179 0.20 17.70 4.11
C ALA A 179 1.64 17.16 3.93
N GLY A 180 2.48 17.83 3.12
CA GLY A 180 3.88 17.47 2.97
C GLY A 180 4.35 17.17 1.54
N LEU A 181 3.45 17.17 0.53
CA LEU A 181 3.87 17.00 -0.85
C LEU A 181 4.75 18.21 -1.28
N PRO A 182 5.99 17.99 -1.78
CA PRO A 182 6.82 19.09 -2.22
C PRO A 182 6.14 19.95 -3.30
N LYS A 183 6.06 21.26 -3.07
CA LYS A 183 5.36 22.18 -3.98
C LYS A 183 5.86 22.10 -5.41
N GLN A 184 7.18 22.04 -5.61
CA GLN A 184 7.79 21.90 -6.94
C GLN A 184 7.37 20.61 -7.64
N LEU A 185 7.24 19.48 -6.89
CA LEU A 185 6.76 18.21 -7.44
C LEU A 185 5.29 18.33 -7.86
N ALA A 186 4.43 18.93 -7.01
CA ALA A 186 3.03 19.14 -7.33
C ALA A 186 2.84 19.99 -8.61
N GLU A 187 3.56 21.09 -8.72
CA GLU A 187 3.54 21.99 -9.90
C GLU A 187 4.01 21.27 -11.17
N LYS A 188 5.09 20.49 -11.08
CA LYS A 188 5.60 19.69 -12.21
C LYS A 188 4.59 18.63 -12.65
N LEU A 189 4.00 17.88 -11.72
CA LEU A 189 3.00 16.88 -12.03
C LEU A 189 1.75 17.47 -12.67
N LEU A 190 1.31 18.65 -12.25
CA LEU A 190 0.22 19.40 -12.89
C LEU A 190 0.54 19.76 -14.33
N LYS A 191 1.73 20.36 -14.56
CA LYS A 191 2.19 20.76 -15.89
C LYS A 191 2.28 19.56 -16.84
N ASP A 192 2.88 18.46 -16.39
CA ASP A 192 3.04 17.22 -17.17
C ASP A 192 1.70 16.57 -17.54
N SER A 193 0.64 16.88 -16.82
CA SER A 193 -0.72 16.39 -17.07
C SER A 193 -1.53 17.28 -18.02
N GLY A 194 -0.92 18.32 -18.64
CA GLY A 194 -1.60 19.27 -19.53
C GLY A 194 -2.51 20.27 -18.81
N TRP A 195 -2.42 20.32 -17.48
CA TRP A 195 -3.14 21.29 -16.68
C TRP A 195 -2.40 22.62 -16.68
N SER A 196 -2.82 23.55 -17.52
CA SER A 196 -2.38 24.96 -17.46
C SER A 196 -3.32 25.76 -16.55
N GLN A 197 -2.71 26.56 -15.69
CA GLN A 197 -3.40 27.49 -14.78
C GLN A 197 -4.27 28.50 -15.51
#